data_1ec5adb8c963d5bd90cab28cff49ce20
#
_entry.id   1ec5adb8c963d5bd90cab28cff49ce20
#
_cell.length_a   1.000
_cell.length_b   1.000
_cell.length_c   1.000
_cell.angle_alpha   90.00
_cell.angle_beta   90.00
_cell.angle_gamma   90.00
#
_symmetry.space_group_name_H-M   'P 1'
#
loop_
_entity.id
_entity.type
_entity.pdbx_description
1 polymer ?
#
loop_
_entity_poly.entity_id
_entity_poly.type
_entity_poly.pdbx_seq_one_letter_code
_entity_poly.pdbx_strand_id
1 'polypeptide(L)'
;IYPFISQPQMFRLLTIFCIAGILFSCRTENKEYHKQTADPTIYHESFKALTDVIVHDIFSPPVASRIYTYASVAGYEAARWQDASMPSFSSSIKHFPPMTVPDTSLEYSYEMASTLAMLRVGKALIFSEDSITRQIQKAEAFYKKTGMPDDVYSRSAILADSVAAHVLRWSSKDNYKQSRSFPKYSLQNDASTWKPTPPGYMDGVEPSWNKIRTVMMDSASQFMPARPTKYDVSKGSQYYNETMEVYNSVKNATPEMIEIANFWDCNPYKLNVTGHVMHATKKISPGGHWINIT
;
A
#
# COMPACT_ATOMS: atom_id res chain seq x y z
N ILE A 1 14.77 -72.23 11.62
CA ILE A 1 13.96 -72.20 12.88
C ILE A 1 13.56 -70.80 13.12
N TYR A 2 12.34 -70.45 12.75
CA TYR A 2 11.77 -69.12 13.09
C TYR A 2 11.11 -69.23 14.46
N PRO A 3 11.34 -68.28 15.39
CA PRO A 3 10.66 -68.27 16.67
C PRO A 3 9.19 -67.94 16.49
N PHE A 4 8.30 -68.85 16.85
CA PHE A 4 6.86 -68.65 16.91
C PHE A 4 6.54 -67.67 18.05
N ILE A 5 6.11 -66.43 17.71
CA ILE A 5 5.61 -65.47 18.69
C ILE A 5 4.24 -65.96 19.14
N SER A 6 4.07 -66.27 20.42
CA SER A 6 2.78 -66.74 20.96
C SER A 6 1.68 -65.64 20.82
N GLN A 7 0.44 -66.08 20.57
CA GLN A 7 -0.72 -65.18 20.39
C GLN A 7 -0.85 -64.09 21.47
N PRO A 8 -0.61 -64.32 22.76
CA PRO A 8 -0.69 -63.27 23.79
C PRO A 8 0.43 -62.22 23.70
N GLN A 9 1.59 -62.56 23.13
CA GLN A 9 2.68 -61.60 22.90
C GLN A 9 2.39 -60.67 21.74
N MET A 10 1.75 -61.17 20.69
CA MET A 10 1.32 -60.37 19.55
C MET A 10 0.23 -59.36 19.94
N PHE A 11 -0.71 -59.73 20.78
CA PHE A 11 -1.73 -58.83 21.31
C PHE A 11 -1.14 -57.71 22.19
N ARG A 12 -0.15 -58.04 23.05
CA ARG A 12 0.56 -57.04 23.87
C ARG A 12 1.38 -56.07 23.02
N LEU A 13 2.04 -56.53 21.97
CA LEU A 13 2.76 -55.67 21.01
C LEU A 13 1.80 -54.74 20.23
N LEU A 14 0.65 -55.24 19.80
CA LEU A 14 -0.35 -54.43 19.11
C LEU A 14 -0.93 -53.36 20.04
N THR A 15 -1.21 -53.69 21.30
CA THR A 15 -1.71 -52.75 22.30
C THR A 15 -0.69 -51.66 22.63
N ILE A 16 0.59 -51.99 22.75
CA ILE A 16 1.67 -51.03 22.95
C ILE A 16 1.83 -50.10 21.74
N PHE A 17 1.71 -50.64 20.51
CA PHE A 17 1.80 -49.85 19.28
C PHE A 17 0.60 -48.90 19.12
N CYS A 18 -0.62 -49.30 19.51
CA CYS A 18 -1.79 -48.44 19.52
C CYS A 18 -1.70 -47.36 20.59
N ILE A 19 -1.17 -47.65 21.79
CA ILE A 19 -0.96 -46.67 22.85
C ILE A 19 0.15 -45.67 22.47
N ALA A 20 1.24 -46.15 21.84
CA ALA A 20 2.29 -45.27 21.34
C ALA A 20 1.79 -44.36 20.21
N GLY A 21 0.88 -44.83 19.32
CA GLY A 21 0.23 -44.02 18.27
C GLY A 21 -0.67 -42.93 18.83
N ILE A 22 -1.34 -43.15 19.97
CA ILE A 22 -2.19 -42.17 20.63
C ILE A 22 -1.33 -41.07 21.31
N LEU A 23 -0.15 -41.40 21.81
CA LEU A 23 0.75 -40.43 22.45
C LEU A 23 1.44 -39.49 21.46
N PHE A 24 1.52 -39.83 20.17
CA PHE A 24 2.01 -38.93 19.14
C PHE A 24 0.95 -38.01 18.54
N SER A 25 -0.34 -38.17 18.90
CA SER A 25 -1.44 -37.33 18.39
C SER A 25 -1.73 -36.07 19.22
N CYS A 26 -1.05 -35.88 20.38
CA CYS A 26 -1.09 -34.60 21.06
C CYS A 26 -0.07 -33.65 20.43
N ARG A 27 -0.43 -33.05 19.30
CA ARG A 27 0.22 -31.82 18.83
C ARG A 27 -0.11 -30.76 19.89
N THR A 28 0.83 -30.44 20.77
CA THR A 28 0.72 -29.32 21.67
C THR A 28 0.49 -28.09 20.81
N GLU A 29 -0.71 -27.50 20.88
CA GLU A 29 -0.99 -26.20 20.26
C GLU A 29 0.09 -25.24 20.75
N ASN A 30 0.98 -24.85 19.86
CA ASN A 30 2.03 -23.91 20.19
C ASN A 30 1.41 -22.50 20.23
N LYS A 31 0.79 -22.11 21.35
CA LYS A 31 0.22 -20.76 21.55
C LYS A 31 1.26 -19.63 21.46
N GLU A 32 2.53 -19.96 21.46
CA GLU A 32 3.62 -18.99 21.27
C GLU A 32 3.61 -18.32 19.88
N TYR A 33 3.01 -18.95 18.86
CA TYR A 33 2.93 -18.32 17.53
C TYR A 33 2.13 -17.01 17.56
N HIS A 34 1.12 -16.87 18.39
CA HIS A 34 0.33 -15.64 18.53
C HIS A 34 1.20 -14.43 18.92
N LYS A 35 2.16 -14.63 19.83
CA LYS A 35 3.09 -13.54 20.20
C LYS A 35 3.99 -13.14 19.06
N GLN A 36 4.44 -14.10 18.26
CA GLN A 36 5.29 -13.82 17.12
C GLN A 36 4.52 -13.17 15.97
N THR A 37 3.29 -13.59 15.72
CA THR A 37 2.44 -13.00 14.67
C THR A 37 1.95 -11.60 15.04
N ALA A 38 1.80 -11.30 16.33
CA ALA A 38 1.41 -9.98 16.83
C ALA A 38 2.52 -8.91 16.70
N ASP A 39 3.77 -9.30 16.42
CA ASP A 39 4.86 -8.36 16.17
C ASP A 39 4.60 -7.64 14.83
N PRO A 40 4.41 -6.30 14.83
CA PRO A 40 4.11 -5.55 13.62
C PRO A 40 5.28 -5.40 12.67
N THR A 41 6.49 -5.81 13.06
CA THR A 41 7.73 -5.59 12.29
C THR A 41 7.61 -6.09 10.85
N ILE A 42 7.07 -7.31 10.64
CA ILE A 42 6.92 -7.86 9.29
C ILE A 42 5.92 -7.07 8.44
N TYR A 43 4.88 -6.49 9.05
CA TYR A 43 3.93 -5.62 8.37
C TYR A 43 4.60 -4.29 7.95
N HIS A 44 5.34 -3.65 8.88
CA HIS A 44 6.06 -2.41 8.59
C HIS A 44 7.12 -2.60 7.51
N GLU A 45 7.92 -3.68 7.58
CA GLU A 45 8.89 -4.01 6.53
C GLU A 45 8.21 -4.25 5.17
N SER A 46 7.04 -4.88 5.18
CA SER A 46 6.26 -5.13 3.97
C SER A 46 5.70 -3.85 3.37
N PHE A 47 5.21 -2.93 4.20
CA PHE A 47 4.73 -1.64 3.75
C PHE A 47 5.87 -0.75 3.24
N LYS A 48 7.02 -0.79 3.93
CA LYS A 48 8.25 -0.12 3.46
C LYS A 48 8.70 -0.66 2.11
N ALA A 49 8.67 -1.97 1.90
CA ALA A 49 9.03 -2.57 0.61
C ALA A 49 8.10 -2.08 -0.52
N LEU A 50 6.79 -1.93 -0.26
CA LEU A 50 5.87 -1.32 -1.20
C LEU A 50 6.24 0.13 -1.50
N THR A 51 6.59 0.92 -0.48
CA THR A 51 7.06 2.30 -0.63
C THR A 51 8.33 2.37 -1.48
N ASP A 52 9.30 1.50 -1.21
CA ASP A 52 10.56 1.45 -1.97
C ASP A 52 10.32 1.18 -3.46
N VAL A 53 9.35 0.31 -3.78
CA VAL A 53 8.96 0.03 -5.18
C VAL A 53 8.22 1.22 -5.81
N ILE A 54 7.32 1.88 -5.09
CA ILE A 54 6.63 3.09 -5.56
C ILE A 54 7.65 4.18 -5.93
N VAL A 55 8.68 4.36 -5.11
CA VAL A 55 9.81 5.28 -5.37
C VAL A 55 10.65 4.80 -6.56
N HIS A 56 10.93 3.49 -6.63
CA HIS A 56 11.69 2.89 -7.73
C HIS A 56 11.01 3.10 -9.09
N ASP A 57 9.71 2.89 -9.14
CA ASP A 57 8.89 2.97 -10.35
C ASP A 57 8.51 4.42 -10.71
N ILE A 58 8.91 5.39 -9.89
CA ILE A 58 8.69 6.85 -10.10
C ILE A 58 7.20 7.17 -10.31
N PHE A 59 6.33 6.59 -9.50
CA PHE A 59 4.91 6.94 -9.55
C PHE A 59 4.68 8.41 -9.20
N SER A 60 3.76 9.04 -9.93
CA SER A 60 3.30 10.39 -9.60
C SER A 60 2.67 10.42 -8.19
N PRO A 61 2.77 11.53 -7.44
CA PRO A 61 2.20 11.62 -6.10
C PRO A 61 0.72 11.22 -6.01
N PRO A 62 -0.16 11.64 -6.93
CA PRO A 62 -1.54 11.17 -6.92
C PRO A 62 -1.67 9.65 -7.09
N VAL A 63 -0.91 9.06 -8.02
CA VAL A 63 -0.94 7.61 -8.27
C VAL A 63 -0.37 6.84 -7.09
N ALA A 64 0.73 7.31 -6.50
CA ALA A 64 1.27 6.74 -5.27
C ALA A 64 0.23 6.73 -4.14
N SER A 65 -0.47 7.85 -3.92
CA SER A 65 -1.54 7.94 -2.92
C SER A 65 -2.67 6.93 -3.19
N ARG A 66 -3.02 6.71 -4.44
CA ARG A 66 -3.99 5.68 -4.85
C ARG A 66 -3.51 4.27 -4.48
N ILE A 67 -2.26 3.94 -4.75
CA ILE A 67 -1.68 2.63 -4.41
C ILE A 67 -1.70 2.41 -2.90
N TYR A 68 -1.22 3.39 -2.12
CA TYR A 68 -1.24 3.32 -0.67
C TYR A 68 -2.65 3.14 -0.12
N THR A 69 -3.63 3.88 -0.64
CA THR A 69 -5.02 3.78 -0.19
C THR A 69 -5.57 2.37 -0.35
N TYR A 70 -5.44 1.78 -1.55
CA TYR A 70 -5.99 0.44 -1.78
C TYR A 70 -5.23 -0.64 -1.00
N ALA A 71 -3.92 -0.54 -0.88
CA ALA A 71 -3.11 -1.46 -0.08
C ALA A 71 -3.49 -1.39 1.41
N SER A 72 -3.63 -0.18 1.97
CA SER A 72 -4.04 0.03 3.37
C SER A 72 -5.45 -0.46 3.64
N VAL A 73 -6.41 -0.20 2.72
CA VAL A 73 -7.78 -0.72 2.84
C VAL A 73 -7.78 -2.25 2.89
N ALA A 74 -6.97 -2.90 2.07
CA ALA A 74 -6.88 -4.37 2.10
C ALA A 74 -6.29 -4.89 3.42
N GLY A 75 -5.22 -4.26 3.91
CA GLY A 75 -4.64 -4.60 5.21
C GLY A 75 -5.65 -4.46 6.35
N TYR A 76 -6.34 -3.32 6.41
CA TYR A 76 -7.35 -3.05 7.42
C TYR A 76 -8.54 -4.02 7.36
N GLU A 77 -9.13 -4.23 6.18
CA GLU A 77 -10.28 -5.12 6.03
C GLU A 77 -9.96 -6.59 6.38
N ALA A 78 -8.70 -7.01 6.20
CA ALA A 78 -8.27 -8.33 6.65
C ALA A 78 -8.03 -8.38 8.17
N ALA A 79 -7.51 -7.30 8.77
CA ALA A 79 -7.19 -7.24 10.20
C ALA A 79 -8.44 -7.05 11.08
N ARG A 80 -9.44 -6.28 10.62
CA ARG A 80 -10.58 -5.85 11.43
C ARG A 80 -11.40 -6.98 12.07
N TRP A 81 -11.33 -8.19 11.52
CA TRP A 81 -12.05 -9.35 12.06
C TRP A 81 -11.48 -9.83 13.40
N GLN A 82 -10.30 -9.35 13.79
CA GLN A 82 -9.71 -9.62 15.09
C GLN A 82 -10.49 -8.94 16.23
N ASP A 83 -11.13 -7.81 15.93
CA ASP A 83 -11.92 -7.04 16.89
C ASP A 83 -13.27 -6.68 16.29
N ALA A 84 -14.33 -7.25 16.85
CA ALA A 84 -15.70 -7.02 16.38
C ALA A 84 -16.17 -5.55 16.50
N SER A 85 -15.46 -4.71 17.26
CA SER A 85 -15.73 -3.27 17.35
C SER A 85 -15.23 -2.48 16.14
N MET A 86 -14.31 -3.05 15.33
CA MET A 86 -13.77 -2.39 14.15
C MET A 86 -14.75 -2.45 12.96
N PRO A 87 -15.29 -1.29 12.51
CA PRO A 87 -16.26 -1.26 11.42
C PRO A 87 -15.60 -1.57 10.08
N SER A 88 -16.36 -2.17 9.16
CA SER A 88 -15.92 -2.25 7.77
C SER A 88 -15.96 -0.88 7.10
N PHE A 89 -15.04 -0.63 6.19
CA PHE A 89 -15.09 0.54 5.32
C PHE A 89 -16.33 0.61 4.43
N SER A 90 -17.08 -0.49 4.27
CA SER A 90 -18.36 -0.48 3.55
C SER A 90 -19.42 0.45 4.19
N SER A 91 -19.24 0.84 5.45
CA SER A 91 -20.10 1.80 6.14
C SER A 91 -19.71 3.28 5.91
N SER A 92 -18.48 3.56 5.45
CA SER A 92 -17.93 4.91 5.37
C SER A 92 -17.29 5.26 4.01
N ILE A 93 -16.80 4.26 3.27
CA ILE A 93 -16.20 4.49 1.95
C ILE A 93 -17.24 4.30 0.85
N LYS A 94 -17.44 5.33 0.05
CA LYS A 94 -18.36 5.29 -1.09
C LYS A 94 -18.05 4.13 -2.04
N HIS A 95 -19.11 3.43 -2.42
CA HIS A 95 -19.03 2.34 -3.40
C HIS A 95 -18.08 1.20 -3.01
N PHE A 96 -17.65 1.11 -1.74
CA PHE A 96 -16.98 -0.08 -1.24
C PHE A 96 -18.05 -1.12 -0.90
N PRO A 97 -18.12 -2.21 -1.65
CA PRO A 97 -19.18 -3.20 -1.43
C PRO A 97 -18.91 -3.98 -0.13
N PRO A 98 -19.97 -4.48 0.53
CA PRO A 98 -19.81 -5.37 1.68
C PRO A 98 -18.98 -6.60 1.32
N MET A 99 -18.13 -7.02 2.24
CA MET A 99 -17.33 -8.23 2.13
C MET A 99 -18.06 -9.43 2.72
N THR A 100 -17.77 -10.62 2.19
CA THR A 100 -18.21 -11.87 2.82
C THR A 100 -17.54 -12.03 4.17
N VAL A 101 -18.34 -12.30 5.20
CA VAL A 101 -17.84 -12.54 6.57
C VAL A 101 -17.11 -13.88 6.59
N PRO A 102 -15.87 -13.96 7.11
CA PRO A 102 -15.22 -15.24 7.33
C PRO A 102 -15.97 -16.03 8.42
N ASP A 103 -15.80 -17.34 8.44
CA ASP A 103 -16.35 -18.17 9.52
C ASP A 103 -15.60 -17.89 10.83
N THR A 104 -16.14 -16.99 11.65
CA THR A 104 -15.52 -16.57 12.92
C THR A 104 -15.50 -17.64 14.00
N SER A 105 -16.09 -18.81 13.77
CA SER A 105 -15.92 -19.98 14.66
C SER A 105 -14.58 -20.68 14.49
N LEU A 106 -13.86 -20.35 13.40
CA LEU A 106 -12.56 -20.90 13.09
C LEU A 106 -11.44 -19.91 13.45
N GLU A 107 -10.27 -20.45 13.77
CA GLU A 107 -9.09 -19.64 14.09
C GLU A 107 -8.39 -19.13 12.82
N TYR A 108 -7.98 -17.87 12.85
CA TYR A 108 -7.20 -17.20 11.81
C TYR A 108 -6.02 -16.42 12.43
N SER A 109 -4.93 -16.26 11.70
CA SER A 109 -4.00 -15.15 11.94
C SER A 109 -4.40 -13.97 11.07
N TYR A 110 -5.08 -13.01 11.68
CA TYR A 110 -5.50 -11.79 10.99
C TYR A 110 -4.32 -10.88 10.65
N GLU A 111 -3.23 -10.94 11.42
CA GLU A 111 -1.97 -10.24 11.15
C GLU A 111 -1.33 -10.74 9.85
N MET A 112 -1.28 -12.05 9.67
CA MET A 112 -0.82 -12.67 8.41
C MET A 112 -1.75 -12.29 7.25
N ALA A 113 -3.06 -12.42 7.45
CA ALA A 113 -4.04 -12.08 6.42
C ALA A 113 -3.93 -10.61 6.00
N SER A 114 -3.75 -9.70 6.96
CA SER A 114 -3.55 -8.27 6.74
C SER A 114 -2.29 -8.00 5.91
N THR A 115 -1.16 -8.56 6.32
CA THR A 115 0.14 -8.39 5.63
C THR A 115 0.07 -8.88 4.19
N LEU A 116 -0.46 -10.08 3.97
CA LEU A 116 -0.55 -10.67 2.64
C LEU A 116 -1.59 -9.96 1.75
N ALA A 117 -2.74 -9.56 2.28
CA ALA A 117 -3.74 -8.82 1.51
C ALA A 117 -3.20 -7.47 1.03
N MET A 118 -2.53 -6.73 1.92
CA MET A 118 -1.86 -5.46 1.61
C MET A 118 -0.81 -5.64 0.51
N LEU A 119 0.08 -6.62 0.64
CA LEU A 119 1.13 -6.89 -0.35
C LEU A 119 0.56 -7.33 -1.71
N ARG A 120 -0.47 -8.18 -1.73
CA ARG A 120 -1.10 -8.67 -2.97
C ARG A 120 -1.80 -7.55 -3.73
N VAL A 121 -2.48 -6.65 -3.01
CA VAL A 121 -3.07 -5.44 -3.63
C VAL A 121 -1.96 -4.51 -4.11
N GLY A 122 -0.95 -4.23 -3.30
CA GLY A 122 0.20 -3.42 -3.69
C GLY A 122 0.87 -3.96 -4.96
N LYS A 123 1.17 -5.26 -5.00
CA LYS A 123 1.77 -5.92 -6.17
C LYS A 123 0.98 -5.69 -7.45
N ALA A 124 -0.35 -5.80 -7.40
CA ALA A 124 -1.21 -5.65 -8.58
C ALA A 124 -1.32 -4.20 -9.11
N LEU A 125 -0.82 -3.22 -8.38
CA LEU A 125 -0.95 -1.79 -8.70
C LEU A 125 0.38 -1.11 -9.06
N ILE A 126 1.50 -1.86 -9.06
CA ILE A 126 2.86 -1.37 -9.37
C ILE A 126 3.39 -2.00 -10.65
N PHE A 127 4.60 -1.57 -11.10
CA PHE A 127 5.25 -2.15 -12.29
C PHE A 127 6.29 -3.21 -11.93
N SER A 128 7.11 -2.97 -10.90
CA SER A 128 8.21 -3.86 -10.49
C SER A 128 7.73 -4.98 -9.58
N GLU A 129 6.82 -5.83 -10.08
CA GLU A 129 6.13 -6.87 -9.32
C GLU A 129 7.06 -7.87 -8.61
N ASP A 130 8.23 -8.18 -9.20
CA ASP A 130 9.17 -9.17 -8.66
C ASP A 130 9.68 -8.79 -7.27
N SER A 131 9.85 -7.49 -7.00
CA SER A 131 10.30 -7.00 -5.70
C SER A 131 9.27 -7.29 -4.61
N ILE A 132 7.99 -7.08 -4.90
CA ILE A 132 6.91 -7.41 -3.95
C ILE A 132 6.66 -8.91 -3.88
N THR A 133 6.87 -9.66 -4.96
CA THR A 133 6.83 -11.13 -4.92
C THR A 133 7.85 -11.69 -3.92
N ARG A 134 9.08 -11.17 -3.92
CA ARG A 134 10.10 -11.55 -2.93
C ARG A 134 9.68 -11.19 -1.49
N GLN A 135 9.05 -10.03 -1.30
CA GLN A 135 8.55 -9.63 0.03
C GLN A 135 7.38 -10.50 0.49
N ILE A 136 6.47 -10.91 -0.40
CA ILE A 136 5.41 -11.87 -0.10
C ILE A 136 6.03 -13.20 0.37
N GLN A 137 7.00 -13.72 -0.36
CA GLN A 137 7.71 -14.95 0.01
C GLN A 137 8.42 -14.84 1.37
N LYS A 138 9.02 -13.67 1.67
CA LYS A 138 9.63 -13.38 2.97
C LYS A 138 8.59 -13.41 4.09
N ALA A 139 7.44 -12.75 3.89
CA ALA A 139 6.35 -12.73 4.86
C ALA A 139 5.76 -14.13 5.09
N GLU A 140 5.49 -14.89 4.02
CA GLU A 140 5.00 -16.25 4.11
C GLU A 140 5.99 -17.17 4.85
N ALA A 141 7.29 -17.04 4.56
CA ALA A 141 8.33 -17.80 5.27
C ALA A 141 8.42 -17.42 6.75
N PHE A 142 8.24 -16.15 7.09
CA PHE A 142 8.17 -15.68 8.48
C PHE A 142 7.01 -16.37 9.20
N TYR A 143 5.78 -16.27 8.67
CA TYR A 143 4.59 -16.85 9.32
C TYR A 143 4.66 -18.38 9.42
N LYS A 144 5.24 -19.08 8.45
CA LYS A 144 5.49 -20.53 8.55
C LYS A 144 6.43 -20.90 9.69
N LYS A 145 7.45 -20.07 9.97
CA LYS A 145 8.43 -20.32 11.04
C LYS A 145 7.86 -20.10 12.45
N THR A 146 6.74 -19.41 12.61
CA THR A 146 6.14 -19.18 13.93
C THR A 146 5.60 -20.44 14.58
N GLY A 147 5.46 -21.54 13.83
CA GLY A 147 4.82 -22.77 14.32
C GLY A 147 3.30 -22.73 14.32
N MET A 148 2.71 -21.78 13.59
CA MET A 148 1.26 -21.72 13.35
C MET A 148 0.75 -23.04 12.75
N PRO A 149 -0.42 -23.56 13.17
CA PRO A 149 -1.04 -24.73 12.56
C PRO A 149 -1.28 -24.55 11.05
N ASP A 150 -1.05 -25.62 10.27
CA ASP A 150 -1.14 -25.54 8.80
C ASP A 150 -2.54 -25.15 8.29
N ASP A 151 -3.58 -25.54 9.02
CA ASP A 151 -4.96 -25.20 8.71
C ASP A 151 -5.27 -23.70 9.02
N VAL A 152 -4.74 -23.14 10.11
CA VAL A 152 -4.80 -21.71 10.43
C VAL A 152 -4.06 -20.91 9.36
N TYR A 153 -2.84 -21.33 9.00
CA TYR A 153 -2.06 -20.71 7.92
C TYR A 153 -2.85 -20.69 6.61
N SER A 154 -3.38 -21.85 6.21
CA SER A 154 -4.11 -21.98 4.95
C SER A 154 -5.38 -21.13 4.91
N ARG A 155 -6.18 -21.11 5.98
CA ARG A 155 -7.37 -20.27 6.09
C ARG A 155 -7.02 -18.78 6.05
N SER A 156 -5.96 -18.37 6.75
CA SER A 156 -5.50 -16.97 6.77
C SER A 156 -5.02 -16.51 5.39
N ALA A 157 -4.33 -17.38 4.65
CA ALA A 157 -3.90 -17.10 3.28
C ALA A 157 -5.10 -16.97 2.32
N ILE A 158 -6.11 -17.83 2.46
CA ILE A 158 -7.37 -17.75 1.68
C ILE A 158 -8.14 -16.46 2.00
N LEU A 159 -8.20 -16.07 3.28
CA LEU A 159 -8.80 -14.79 3.69
C LEU A 159 -8.07 -13.62 3.03
N ALA A 160 -6.74 -13.62 3.04
CA ALA A 160 -5.95 -12.59 2.38
C ALA A 160 -6.23 -12.50 0.88
N ASP A 161 -6.34 -13.64 0.18
CA ASP A 161 -6.70 -13.68 -1.24
C ASP A 161 -8.10 -13.11 -1.50
N SER A 162 -9.05 -13.49 -0.66
CA SER A 162 -10.45 -13.03 -0.77
C SER A 162 -10.53 -11.50 -0.61
N VAL A 163 -9.86 -10.95 0.42
CA VAL A 163 -9.79 -9.52 0.69
C VAL A 163 -9.10 -8.78 -0.45
N ALA A 164 -7.93 -9.26 -0.88
CA ALA A 164 -7.18 -8.64 -1.98
C ALA A 164 -8.01 -8.61 -3.27
N ALA A 165 -8.64 -9.72 -3.64
CA ALA A 165 -9.49 -9.80 -4.82
C ALA A 165 -10.69 -8.84 -4.72
N HIS A 166 -11.29 -8.70 -3.54
CA HIS A 166 -12.40 -7.77 -3.29
C HIS A 166 -11.97 -6.32 -3.50
N VAL A 167 -10.88 -5.90 -2.89
CA VAL A 167 -10.34 -4.53 -3.01
C VAL A 167 -9.91 -4.25 -4.45
N LEU A 168 -9.28 -5.20 -5.14
CA LEU A 168 -8.90 -5.03 -6.55
C LEU A 168 -10.10 -4.89 -7.48
N ARG A 169 -11.18 -5.66 -7.26
CA ARG A 169 -12.44 -5.45 -8.00
C ARG A 169 -13.05 -4.07 -7.75
N TRP A 170 -12.96 -3.56 -6.54
CA TRP A 170 -13.40 -2.20 -6.23
C TRP A 170 -12.49 -1.15 -6.87
N SER A 171 -11.16 -1.30 -6.80
CA SER A 171 -10.20 -0.38 -7.39
C SER A 171 -10.31 -0.31 -8.92
N SER A 172 -10.63 -1.42 -9.59
CA SER A 172 -10.76 -1.45 -11.05
C SER A 172 -11.91 -0.61 -11.59
N LYS A 173 -12.82 -0.18 -10.72
CA LYS A 173 -14.00 0.65 -11.05
C LYS A 173 -13.82 2.13 -10.71
N ASP A 174 -12.60 2.57 -10.42
CA ASP A 174 -12.32 3.94 -10.01
C ASP A 174 -12.05 4.91 -11.18
N ASN A 175 -12.12 4.43 -12.39
CA ASN A 175 -11.85 5.19 -13.63
C ASN A 175 -10.35 5.50 -13.89
N TYR A 176 -9.42 4.96 -13.06
CA TYR A 176 -8.00 5.19 -13.27
C TYR A 176 -7.51 4.61 -14.61
N LYS A 177 -7.88 3.37 -14.92
CA LYS A 177 -7.49 2.72 -16.18
C LYS A 177 -7.99 3.51 -17.38
N GLN A 178 -9.22 3.98 -17.35
CA GLN A 178 -9.85 4.76 -18.41
C GLN A 178 -9.16 6.11 -18.59
N SER A 179 -8.73 6.75 -17.48
CA SER A 179 -8.06 8.04 -17.53
C SER A 179 -6.75 8.03 -18.32
N ARG A 180 -6.15 6.85 -18.50
CA ARG A 180 -4.90 6.69 -19.30
C ARG A 180 -5.11 6.96 -20.80
N SER A 181 -6.33 6.85 -21.28
CA SER A 181 -6.72 7.13 -22.67
C SER A 181 -7.39 8.50 -22.86
N PHE A 182 -7.54 9.29 -21.79
CA PHE A 182 -8.14 10.62 -21.91
C PHE A 182 -7.20 11.61 -22.61
N PRO A 183 -7.74 12.64 -23.27
CA PRO A 183 -6.92 13.67 -23.88
C PRO A 183 -5.93 14.27 -22.85
N LYS A 184 -4.70 14.43 -23.28
CA LYS A 184 -3.68 15.16 -22.52
C LYS A 184 -4.05 16.65 -22.43
N TYR A 185 -3.50 17.33 -21.42
CA TYR A 185 -3.63 18.78 -21.33
C TYR A 185 -3.05 19.45 -22.58
N SER A 186 -3.87 20.26 -23.24
CA SER A 186 -3.45 21.02 -24.42
C SER A 186 -2.98 22.40 -24.00
N LEU A 187 -1.77 22.79 -24.42
CA LEU A 187 -1.23 24.11 -24.14
C LEU A 187 -2.06 25.18 -24.85
N GLN A 188 -2.42 26.20 -24.10
CA GLN A 188 -3.16 27.36 -24.61
C GLN A 188 -2.21 28.53 -24.83
N ASN A 189 -2.52 29.37 -25.82
CA ASN A 189 -1.76 30.58 -26.09
C ASN A 189 -2.21 31.77 -25.21
N ASP A 190 -2.39 31.50 -23.92
CA ASP A 190 -2.76 32.48 -22.92
C ASP A 190 -1.71 32.48 -21.79
N ALA A 191 -1.15 33.64 -21.49
CA ALA A 191 -0.10 33.79 -20.48
C ALA A 191 -0.59 33.45 -19.06
N SER A 192 -1.89 33.52 -18.80
CA SER A 192 -2.49 33.17 -17.50
C SER A 192 -2.62 31.65 -17.27
N THR A 193 -2.39 30.84 -18.30
CA THR A 193 -2.53 29.38 -18.22
C THR A 193 -1.19 28.70 -17.95
N TRP A 194 -1.25 27.53 -17.29
CA TRP A 194 -0.08 26.75 -17.01
C TRP A 194 0.67 26.34 -18.29
N LYS A 195 1.98 26.40 -18.24
CA LYS A 195 2.91 25.93 -19.27
C LYS A 195 4.04 25.14 -18.65
N PRO A 196 4.57 24.13 -19.36
CA PRO A 196 5.74 23.39 -18.89
C PRO A 196 6.96 24.31 -18.80
N THR A 197 7.82 24.04 -17.82
CA THR A 197 9.01 24.85 -17.55
C THR A 197 10.30 24.07 -17.79
N PRO A 198 11.42 24.78 -18.09
CA PRO A 198 12.73 24.15 -18.18
C PRO A 198 13.11 23.47 -16.86
N PRO A 199 14.04 22.49 -16.86
CA PRO A 199 14.76 21.98 -18.06
C PRO A 199 14.02 20.91 -18.83
N GLY A 200 13.04 20.23 -18.21
CA GLY A 200 12.42 19.02 -18.76
C GLY A 200 11.18 19.26 -19.60
N TYR A 201 10.56 20.42 -19.51
CA TYR A 201 9.27 20.73 -20.17
C TYR A 201 8.26 19.60 -20.06
N MET A 202 8.14 19.02 -18.83
CA MET A 202 7.28 17.88 -18.56
C MET A 202 5.81 18.19 -18.80
N ASP A 203 5.08 17.23 -19.31
CA ASP A 203 3.61 17.28 -19.43
C ASP A 203 2.94 17.51 -18.05
N GLY A 204 1.72 18.03 -18.07
CA GLY A 204 0.90 18.15 -16.84
C GLY A 204 0.69 16.79 -16.18
N VAL A 205 0.97 16.72 -14.87
CA VAL A 205 0.87 15.48 -14.11
C VAL A 205 -0.60 15.21 -13.82
N GLU A 206 -1.08 14.05 -14.26
CA GLU A 206 -2.43 13.55 -14.00
C GLU A 206 -3.55 14.56 -14.27
N PRO A 207 -3.63 15.16 -15.47
CA PRO A 207 -4.56 16.26 -15.77
C PRO A 207 -6.04 15.87 -15.63
N SER A 208 -6.35 14.57 -15.66
CA SER A 208 -7.69 14.02 -15.51
C SER A 208 -7.97 13.41 -14.13
N TRP A 209 -7.15 13.73 -13.13
CA TRP A 209 -7.30 13.14 -11.78
C TRP A 209 -8.66 13.43 -11.15
N ASN A 210 -9.28 14.54 -11.46
CA ASN A 210 -10.64 14.88 -11.02
C ASN A 210 -11.74 13.96 -11.58
N LYS A 211 -11.42 13.08 -12.52
CA LYS A 211 -12.33 12.06 -13.07
C LYS A 211 -12.19 10.70 -12.37
N ILE A 212 -11.20 10.55 -11.49
CA ILE A 212 -11.02 9.35 -10.67
C ILE A 212 -12.08 9.38 -9.55
N ARG A 213 -12.65 8.21 -9.23
CA ARG A 213 -13.58 8.09 -8.12
C ARG A 213 -12.91 8.52 -6.81
N THR A 214 -13.56 9.42 -6.10
CA THR A 214 -13.15 9.81 -4.75
C THR A 214 -13.33 8.64 -3.77
N VAL A 215 -12.54 8.60 -2.70
CA VAL A 215 -12.65 7.57 -1.66
C VAL A 215 -13.66 7.99 -0.59
N MET A 216 -13.46 9.14 0.04
CA MET A 216 -14.29 9.63 1.14
C MET A 216 -15.15 10.83 0.72
N MET A 217 -14.64 11.68 -0.17
CA MET A 217 -15.36 12.90 -0.62
C MET A 217 -16.54 12.55 -1.52
N ASP A 218 -17.55 13.42 -1.52
CA ASP A 218 -18.71 13.28 -2.40
C ASP A 218 -18.37 13.53 -3.88
N SER A 219 -17.46 14.45 -4.12
CA SER A 219 -16.94 14.75 -5.46
C SER A 219 -15.54 15.35 -5.35
N ALA A 220 -14.79 15.34 -6.44
CA ALA A 220 -13.48 16.01 -6.50
C ALA A 220 -13.55 17.53 -6.25
N SER A 221 -14.73 18.12 -6.35
CA SER A 221 -14.96 19.56 -6.13
C SER A 221 -15.57 19.91 -4.77
N GLN A 222 -15.78 18.92 -3.88
CA GLN A 222 -16.44 19.13 -2.58
C GLN A 222 -15.76 20.22 -1.74
N PHE A 223 -14.45 20.31 -1.77
CA PHE A 223 -13.66 21.28 -1.04
C PHE A 223 -12.89 22.20 -2.01
N MET A 224 -13.55 22.62 -3.07
CA MET A 224 -12.91 23.50 -4.06
C MET A 224 -12.50 24.82 -3.41
N PRO A 225 -11.23 25.22 -3.48
CA PRO A 225 -10.78 26.51 -2.97
C PRO A 225 -11.35 27.68 -3.80
N ALA A 226 -11.23 28.88 -3.28
CA ALA A 226 -11.47 30.09 -4.05
C ALA A 226 -10.57 30.14 -5.30
N ARG A 227 -11.03 30.87 -6.32
CA ARG A 227 -10.18 31.02 -7.52
C ARG A 227 -8.89 31.75 -7.16
N PRO A 228 -7.76 31.43 -7.82
CA PRO A 228 -6.53 32.20 -7.68
C PRO A 228 -6.71 33.67 -8.00
N THR A 229 -5.83 34.50 -7.49
CA THR A 229 -5.74 35.92 -7.84
C THR A 229 -5.73 36.09 -9.36
N LYS A 230 -6.49 37.04 -9.86
CA LYS A 230 -6.56 37.34 -11.29
C LYS A 230 -5.16 37.65 -11.83
N TYR A 231 -4.79 37.00 -12.91
CA TYR A 231 -3.52 37.25 -13.59
C TYR A 231 -3.43 38.70 -14.04
N ASP A 232 -2.44 39.40 -13.49
CA ASP A 232 -2.14 40.81 -13.82
C ASP A 232 -0.66 41.08 -13.48
N VAL A 233 0.18 41.27 -14.44
CA VAL A 233 1.62 41.51 -14.29
C VAL A 233 1.97 42.96 -14.08
N SER A 234 0.97 43.87 -14.01
CA SER A 234 1.20 45.28 -13.76
C SER A 234 1.80 45.48 -12.36
N LYS A 235 2.86 46.30 -12.29
CA LYS A 235 3.53 46.59 -11.02
C LYS A 235 2.54 47.15 -9.99
N GLY A 236 2.51 46.48 -8.83
CA GLY A 236 1.59 46.87 -7.72
C GLY A 236 0.23 46.16 -7.77
N SER A 237 -0.09 45.38 -8.81
CA SER A 237 -1.26 44.52 -8.77
C SER A 237 -1.11 43.46 -7.68
N GLN A 238 -2.21 42.86 -7.22
CA GLN A 238 -2.17 41.79 -6.22
C GLN A 238 -1.37 40.62 -6.72
N TYR A 239 -1.60 40.15 -7.95
CA TYR A 239 -0.85 39.03 -8.55
C TYR A 239 0.66 39.33 -8.62
N TYR A 240 1.03 40.56 -9.05
CA TYR A 240 2.44 40.95 -9.08
C TYR A 240 3.09 40.89 -7.70
N ASN A 241 2.40 41.44 -6.68
CA ASN A 241 2.92 41.46 -5.31
C ASN A 241 3.09 40.05 -4.74
N GLU A 242 2.11 39.16 -4.90
CA GLU A 242 2.18 37.77 -4.48
C GLU A 242 3.33 37.02 -5.20
N THR A 243 3.48 37.25 -6.49
CA THR A 243 4.61 36.66 -7.28
C THR A 243 5.96 37.17 -6.79
N MET A 244 6.07 38.45 -6.50
CA MET A 244 7.31 39.05 -5.98
C MET A 244 7.63 38.59 -4.56
N GLU A 245 6.62 38.32 -3.73
CA GLU A 245 6.84 37.69 -2.40
C GLU A 245 7.52 36.34 -2.55
N VAL A 246 7.00 35.45 -3.41
CA VAL A 246 7.61 34.14 -3.68
C VAL A 246 9.04 34.30 -4.22
N TYR A 247 9.24 35.18 -5.21
CA TYR A 247 10.55 35.45 -5.77
C TYR A 247 11.56 35.91 -4.71
N ASN A 248 11.18 36.85 -3.86
CA ASN A 248 12.04 37.40 -2.82
C ASN A 248 12.34 36.36 -1.73
N SER A 249 11.35 35.53 -1.36
CA SER A 249 11.55 34.43 -0.39
C SER A 249 12.60 33.44 -0.85
N VAL A 250 12.56 33.05 -2.13
CA VAL A 250 13.59 32.15 -2.72
C VAL A 250 14.93 32.83 -2.82
N LYS A 251 14.97 34.10 -3.28
CA LYS A 251 16.20 34.86 -3.49
C LYS A 251 16.96 35.13 -2.17
N ASN A 252 16.21 35.36 -1.09
CA ASN A 252 16.76 35.69 0.23
C ASN A 252 16.77 34.51 1.19
N ALA A 253 16.57 33.26 0.70
CA ALA A 253 16.55 32.07 1.52
C ALA A 253 17.92 31.88 2.21
N THR A 254 17.90 31.64 3.51
CA THR A 254 19.09 31.29 4.28
C THR A 254 19.44 29.82 4.02
N PRO A 255 20.71 29.40 4.31
CA PRO A 255 21.09 27.97 4.23
C PRO A 255 20.15 27.05 5.02
N GLU A 256 19.72 27.47 6.20
CA GLU A 256 18.74 26.72 7.02
C GLU A 256 17.38 26.57 6.32
N MET A 257 16.83 27.65 5.74
CA MET A 257 15.59 27.59 4.97
C MET A 257 15.69 26.64 3.78
N ILE A 258 16.85 26.62 3.10
CA ILE A 258 17.11 25.72 1.98
C ILE A 258 17.16 24.27 2.47
N GLU A 259 17.79 24.00 3.61
CA GLU A 259 17.84 22.68 4.20
C GLU A 259 16.46 22.16 4.58
N ILE A 260 15.63 22.97 5.24
CA ILE A 260 14.24 22.66 5.56
C ILE A 260 13.45 22.36 4.29
N ALA A 261 13.57 23.19 3.25
CA ALA A 261 12.88 22.98 1.98
C ALA A 261 13.33 21.66 1.31
N ASN A 262 14.61 21.34 1.34
CA ASN A 262 15.14 20.09 0.77
C ASN A 262 14.69 18.86 1.57
N PHE A 263 14.55 18.95 2.88
CA PHE A 263 14.01 17.88 3.72
C PHE A 263 12.55 17.52 3.34
N TRP A 264 11.73 18.54 3.14
CA TRP A 264 10.32 18.37 2.77
C TRP A 264 10.07 18.22 1.28
N ASP A 265 11.13 18.32 0.43
CA ASP A 265 10.99 18.15 -1.02
C ASP A 265 10.75 16.68 -1.38
N CYS A 266 9.49 16.32 -1.48
CA CYS A 266 9.01 15.01 -1.90
C CYS A 266 8.69 14.94 -3.41
N ASN A 267 9.36 15.76 -4.25
CA ASN A 267 9.15 15.78 -5.68
C ASN A 267 9.89 14.61 -6.37
N PRO A 268 9.18 13.57 -6.86
CA PRO A 268 9.82 12.44 -7.55
C PRO A 268 10.35 12.79 -8.94
N TYR A 269 10.05 13.99 -9.45
CA TYR A 269 10.40 14.45 -10.78
C TYR A 269 11.49 15.52 -10.81
N LYS A 270 12.23 15.67 -9.71
CA LYS A 270 13.37 16.61 -9.72
C LYS A 270 14.40 16.16 -10.76
N LEU A 271 14.49 16.93 -11.83
CA LEU A 271 15.42 16.65 -12.92
C LEU A 271 16.78 17.25 -12.63
N ASN A 272 17.82 16.44 -12.85
CA ASN A 272 19.20 16.86 -12.82
C ASN A 272 19.76 16.75 -14.25
N VAL A 273 20.45 17.79 -14.69
CA VAL A 273 21.09 17.85 -16.00
C VAL A 273 22.60 17.87 -15.80
N THR A 274 23.28 16.89 -16.37
CA THR A 274 24.76 16.80 -16.36
C THR A 274 25.22 16.59 -17.81
N GLY A 275 25.74 17.65 -18.44
CA GLY A 275 26.07 17.62 -19.87
C GLY A 275 24.84 17.32 -20.72
N HIS A 276 24.88 16.21 -21.46
CA HIS A 276 23.77 15.75 -22.33
C HIS A 276 22.83 14.73 -21.63
N VAL A 277 23.09 14.41 -20.37
CA VAL A 277 22.28 13.44 -19.63
C VAL A 277 21.32 14.15 -18.70
N MET A 278 20.05 13.79 -18.79
CA MET A 278 18.99 14.24 -17.89
C MET A 278 18.43 13.03 -17.14
N HIS A 279 18.42 13.10 -15.84
CA HIS A 279 17.90 12.03 -14.98
C HIS A 279 17.08 12.58 -13.82
N ALA A 280 16.07 11.84 -13.41
CA ALA A 280 15.26 12.18 -12.24
C ALA A 280 15.91 11.67 -10.95
N THR A 281 15.90 12.49 -9.89
CA THR A 281 16.21 12.02 -8.54
C THR A 281 14.99 11.29 -7.99
N LYS A 282 15.18 10.01 -7.65
CA LYS A 282 14.11 9.23 -7.02
C LYS A 282 13.86 9.75 -5.62
N LYS A 283 12.65 10.19 -5.34
CA LYS A 283 12.21 10.68 -4.04
C LYS A 283 10.89 10.05 -3.65
N ILE A 284 10.66 9.95 -2.35
CA ILE A 284 9.39 9.52 -1.79
C ILE A 284 8.30 10.55 -2.11
N SER A 285 7.09 10.08 -2.40
CA SER A 285 5.94 10.98 -2.57
C SER A 285 5.49 11.56 -1.21
N PRO A 286 4.75 12.70 -1.18
CA PRO A 286 4.23 13.26 0.07
C PRO A 286 3.43 12.25 0.90
N GLY A 287 2.56 11.46 0.28
CA GLY A 287 1.81 10.40 0.96
C GLY A 287 2.71 9.36 1.59
N GLY A 288 3.74 8.92 0.87
CA GLY A 288 4.72 7.98 1.41
C GLY A 288 5.54 8.56 2.55
N HIS A 289 5.90 9.85 2.49
CA HIS A 289 6.62 10.55 3.56
C HIS A 289 5.83 10.49 4.88
N TRP A 290 4.54 10.85 4.85
CA TRP A 290 3.69 10.82 6.04
C TRP A 290 3.50 9.40 6.58
N ILE A 291 3.30 8.41 5.72
CA ILE A 291 3.16 7.00 6.12
C ILE A 291 4.43 6.47 6.79
N ASN A 292 5.63 6.92 6.40
CA ASN A 292 6.88 6.47 7.03
C ASN A 292 7.20 7.17 8.35
N ILE A 293 6.51 8.26 8.70
CA ILE A 293 6.65 8.94 9.99
C ILE A 293 5.75 8.29 11.05
N THR A 294 4.62 7.73 10.65
CA THR A 294 3.65 7.05 11.53
C THR A 294 4.03 5.60 11.78
#